data_656b4f3f3b44684caffe2d7159e04a63
#
_entry.id   656b4f3f3b44684caffe2d7159e04a63
#
_cell.length_a   1.000
_cell.length_b   1.000
_cell.length_c   1.000
_cell.angle_alpha   90.00
_cell.angle_beta   90.00
_cell.angle_gamma   90.00
#
_symmetry.space_group_name_H-M   'P 1'
#
loop_
_entity.id
_entity.type
_entity.pdbx_description
1 polymer ?
#
loop_
_entity_poly.entity_id
_entity_poly.type
_entity_poly.pdbx_seq_one_letter_code
_entity_poly.pdbx_strand_id
1 'polypeptide(L)'
;MSTVAVVKPISQPQVADLRIERATTDVRRFAMLLIPLGLLLATFKVYNLEQPAFFKLACIVFAGFAVSYWLPFRHKEPFLIVLSLGGAYFLLGLMVASLLIAAGLLIFGIVRSGIEFRWRILLLVGVLAVCVYGRASGRFPVPGDLWPVLGAMFMFRMIIYLYDLKHQSGPASLKDFFTYFFILPNYYFLLFPVIDFQTFRRGYFQRNIHTVAQQGVWWIFRGTTHLLLYRFIYQLQGRFTPPNVAVATAVTIKIVSCYLLYLRVSGQFHIIAGMLCLFGYDMPETNHRYFLARSINDLWRRMNIYWKDFMIKIVYFPAYFKLRRSGMLRAEIVGTILVVVTTYFLHVYQFFWLKGSLRFSLNDALFWSILGSLMIVNVWIEYKTRGRAPRSGRPVRLRQAAQIVATFAFMALLWSMWSADSLTEWFYFLKSGNI
;
A
#
# COMPACT_ATOMS: atom_id res chain seq x y z
N MET A 1 -37.46 18.99 -6.10
CA MET A 1 -36.63 19.21 -7.30
C MET A 1 -35.44 20.08 -6.86
N SER A 2 -34.32 19.49 -6.47
CA SER A 2 -33.11 20.23 -6.14
C SER A 2 -32.24 20.25 -7.41
N THR A 3 -31.99 21.45 -7.91
CA THR A 3 -31.11 21.74 -9.03
C THR A 3 -29.67 21.32 -8.66
N VAL A 4 -29.21 20.20 -9.22
CA VAL A 4 -27.80 19.83 -9.20
C VAL A 4 -27.07 20.85 -10.07
N ALA A 5 -26.29 21.74 -9.44
CA ALA A 5 -25.43 22.68 -10.15
C ALA A 5 -24.40 21.86 -10.95
N VAL A 6 -24.51 21.89 -12.27
CA VAL A 6 -23.51 21.33 -13.19
C VAL A 6 -22.25 22.16 -13.06
N VAL A 7 -21.27 21.66 -12.29
CA VAL A 7 -19.95 22.28 -12.21
C VAL A 7 -19.28 22.14 -13.58
N LYS A 8 -19.13 23.25 -14.29
CA LYS A 8 -18.38 23.30 -15.56
C LYS A 8 -16.98 22.72 -15.36
N PRO A 9 -16.47 21.84 -16.23
CA PRO A 9 -15.09 21.37 -16.14
C PRO A 9 -14.14 22.58 -16.28
N ILE A 10 -13.26 22.73 -15.29
CA ILE A 10 -12.23 23.79 -15.29
C ILE A 10 -11.32 23.57 -16.50
N SER A 11 -11.06 24.60 -17.29
CA SER A 11 -10.19 24.55 -18.47
C SER A 11 -8.73 24.18 -18.08
N GLN A 12 -8.01 23.46 -18.95
CA GLN A 12 -6.63 23.04 -18.68
C GLN A 12 -5.67 24.20 -18.32
N PRO A 13 -5.71 25.39 -18.94
CA PRO A 13 -4.91 26.54 -18.54
C PRO A 13 -5.15 26.98 -17.09
N GLN A 14 -6.39 27.08 -16.66
CA GLN A 14 -6.75 27.46 -15.27
C GLN A 14 -6.24 26.46 -14.23
N VAL A 15 -6.17 25.16 -14.56
CA VAL A 15 -5.61 24.13 -13.68
C VAL A 15 -4.10 24.30 -13.53
N ALA A 16 -3.39 24.64 -14.61
CA ALA A 16 -1.94 24.89 -14.59
C ALA A 16 -1.60 26.12 -13.73
N ASP A 17 -2.31 27.23 -13.89
CA ASP A 17 -2.10 28.45 -13.14
C ASP A 17 -2.34 28.26 -11.64
N LEU A 18 -3.38 27.55 -11.26
CA LEU A 18 -3.66 27.19 -9.86
C LEU A 18 -2.55 26.32 -9.24
N ARG A 19 -1.94 25.42 -10.01
CA ARG A 19 -0.82 24.60 -9.52
C ARG A 19 0.44 25.41 -9.28
N ILE A 20 0.74 26.38 -10.15
CA ILE A 20 1.85 27.31 -9.97
C ILE A 20 1.67 28.13 -8.68
N GLU A 21 0.48 28.69 -8.46
CA GLU A 21 0.16 29.44 -7.25
C GLU A 21 0.30 28.58 -5.98
N ARG A 22 -0.15 27.33 -6.03
CA ARG A 22 -0.04 26.39 -4.91
C ARG A 22 1.40 25.94 -4.63
N ALA A 23 2.32 26.14 -5.55
CA ALA A 23 3.75 25.82 -5.44
C ALA A 23 4.59 27.00 -4.88
N THR A 24 3.97 28.10 -4.40
CA THR A 24 4.68 29.23 -3.83
C THR A 24 5.53 28.84 -2.62
N THR A 25 6.72 29.41 -2.53
CA THR A 25 7.73 29.11 -1.51
C THR A 25 7.74 30.17 -0.40
N ASP A 26 8.11 29.75 0.81
CA ASP A 26 8.23 30.62 1.98
C ASP A 26 9.36 30.11 2.88
N VAL A 27 10.33 30.96 3.21
CA VAL A 27 11.55 30.60 3.97
C VAL A 27 11.21 30.11 5.37
N ARG A 28 10.30 30.79 6.08
CA ARG A 28 9.92 30.43 7.45
C ARG A 28 9.21 29.08 7.50
N ARG A 29 8.28 28.87 6.60
CA ARG A 29 7.55 27.59 6.48
C ARG A 29 8.48 26.45 6.06
N PHE A 30 9.44 26.72 5.19
CA PHE A 30 10.47 25.76 4.82
C PHE A 30 11.30 25.32 6.03
N ALA A 31 11.82 26.27 6.82
CA ALA A 31 12.58 25.96 8.03
C ALA A 31 11.75 25.13 9.03
N MET A 32 10.45 25.45 9.20
CA MET A 32 9.53 24.67 10.04
C MET A 32 9.33 23.21 9.55
N LEU A 33 9.51 22.95 8.28
CA LEU A 33 9.43 21.59 7.73
C LEU A 33 10.78 20.84 7.88
N LEU A 34 11.91 21.55 7.72
CA LEU A 34 13.24 20.91 7.79
C LEU A 34 13.60 20.43 9.20
N ILE A 35 13.21 21.17 10.23
CA ILE A 35 13.53 20.79 11.63
C ILE A 35 12.98 19.41 11.98
N PRO A 36 11.65 19.15 11.85
CA PRO A 36 11.13 17.81 12.13
C PRO A 36 11.67 16.73 11.19
N LEU A 37 11.96 17.03 9.92
CA LEU A 37 12.60 16.07 9.01
C LEU A 37 14.01 15.71 9.46
N GLY A 38 14.80 16.67 9.93
CA GLY A 38 16.12 16.43 10.51
C GLY A 38 16.05 15.55 11.76
N LEU A 39 15.10 15.81 12.67
CA LEU A 39 14.86 15.01 13.86
C LEU A 39 14.43 13.58 13.52
N LEU A 40 13.56 13.42 12.50
CA LEU A 40 13.16 12.09 12.01
C LEU A 40 14.34 11.34 11.41
N LEU A 41 15.18 12.02 10.62
CA LEU A 41 16.39 11.42 10.05
C LEU A 41 17.37 10.96 11.13
N ALA A 42 17.57 11.79 12.17
CA ALA A 42 18.36 11.41 13.35
C ALA A 42 17.76 10.19 14.05
N THR A 43 16.44 10.15 14.22
CA THR A 43 15.73 8.99 14.79
C THR A 43 15.97 7.72 13.97
N PHE A 44 15.91 7.81 12.64
CA PHE A 44 16.19 6.66 11.76
C PHE A 44 17.61 6.14 11.96
N LYS A 45 18.59 7.04 12.11
CA LYS A 45 19.98 6.68 12.31
C LYS A 45 20.24 6.08 13.68
N VAL A 46 19.79 6.74 14.76
CA VAL A 46 20.04 6.34 16.15
C VAL A 46 19.41 4.98 16.45
N TYR A 47 18.17 4.79 16.02
CA TYR A 47 17.45 3.53 16.28
C TYR A 47 17.66 2.47 15.22
N ASN A 48 18.44 2.74 14.15
CA ASN A 48 18.61 1.83 13.01
C ASN A 48 17.26 1.25 12.53
N LEU A 49 16.30 2.16 12.29
CA LEU A 49 14.93 1.79 11.92
C LEU A 49 14.90 1.06 10.62
N GLU A 50 14.76 -0.05 10.31
CA GLU A 50 14.86 -0.77 9.03
C GLU A 50 16.32 -0.96 8.56
N GLN A 51 16.49 -1.44 7.34
CA GLN A 51 17.81 -1.72 6.75
C GLN A 51 18.56 -0.43 6.38
N PRO A 52 19.90 -0.49 6.22
CA PRO A 52 20.70 0.68 5.83
C PRO A 52 20.22 1.39 4.54
N ALA A 53 19.66 0.65 3.59
CA ALA A 53 19.09 1.21 2.36
C ALA A 53 17.93 2.17 2.63
N PHE A 54 17.14 1.94 3.68
CA PHE A 54 16.08 2.86 4.11
C PHE A 54 16.62 4.21 4.55
N PHE A 55 17.69 4.23 5.35
CA PHE A 55 18.32 5.48 5.77
C PHE A 55 18.89 6.25 4.58
N LYS A 56 19.56 5.55 3.64
CA LYS A 56 20.04 6.15 2.39
C LYS A 56 18.91 6.76 1.58
N LEU A 57 17.78 6.04 1.42
CA LEU A 57 16.59 6.54 0.75
C LEU A 57 16.05 7.81 1.43
N ALA A 58 15.93 7.81 2.76
CA ALA A 58 15.46 8.97 3.50
C ALA A 58 16.37 10.19 3.32
N CYS A 59 17.69 10.01 3.32
CA CYS A 59 18.65 11.07 3.04
C CYS A 59 18.43 11.67 1.64
N ILE A 60 18.29 10.82 0.61
CA ILE A 60 18.05 11.27 -0.77
C ILE A 60 16.73 12.04 -0.87
N VAL A 61 15.65 11.51 -0.27
CA VAL A 61 14.32 12.11 -0.32
C VAL A 61 14.31 13.47 0.38
N PHE A 62 14.90 13.57 1.58
CA PHE A 62 14.88 14.83 2.36
C PHE A 62 15.78 15.90 1.73
N ALA A 63 16.98 15.52 1.26
CA ALA A 63 17.83 16.42 0.49
C ALA A 63 17.18 16.83 -0.82
N GLY A 64 16.59 15.88 -1.54
CA GLY A 64 15.83 16.15 -2.76
C GLY A 64 14.64 17.07 -2.54
N PHE A 65 13.91 16.91 -1.43
CA PHE A 65 12.85 17.83 -1.04
C PHE A 65 13.38 19.23 -0.82
N ALA A 66 14.51 19.38 -0.09
CA ALA A 66 15.11 20.67 0.17
C ALA A 66 15.46 21.43 -1.12
N VAL A 67 15.98 20.74 -2.13
CA VAL A 67 16.24 21.33 -3.45
C VAL A 67 14.95 21.58 -4.21
N SER A 68 14.05 20.58 -4.30
CA SER A 68 12.80 20.67 -5.06
C SER A 68 11.90 21.80 -4.57
N TYR A 69 11.92 22.10 -3.26
CA TYR A 69 11.12 23.17 -2.70
C TYR A 69 11.36 24.52 -3.37
N TRP A 70 12.64 24.87 -3.66
CA TRP A 70 13.05 26.14 -4.23
C TRP A 70 13.01 26.18 -5.77
N LEU A 71 12.86 25.04 -6.42
CA LEU A 71 12.80 25.01 -7.87
C LEU A 71 11.51 25.68 -8.38
N PRO A 72 11.56 26.40 -9.53
CA PRO A 72 10.37 26.82 -10.25
C PRO A 72 9.47 25.62 -10.58
N PHE A 73 8.17 25.81 -10.56
CA PHE A 73 7.19 24.73 -10.75
C PHE A 73 7.47 23.85 -11.98
N ARG A 74 7.83 24.47 -13.11
CA ARG A 74 8.15 23.75 -14.37
C ARG A 74 9.29 22.73 -14.24
N HIS A 75 10.19 22.92 -13.26
CA HIS A 75 11.38 22.08 -13.06
C HIS A 75 11.20 21.03 -11.95
N LYS A 76 10.16 21.14 -11.12
CA LYS A 76 9.95 20.24 -9.96
C LYS A 76 9.79 18.78 -10.38
N GLU A 77 8.94 18.50 -11.36
CA GLU A 77 8.67 17.13 -11.80
C GLU A 77 9.83 16.53 -12.62
N PRO A 78 10.47 17.23 -13.59
CA PRO A 78 11.70 16.78 -14.20
C PRO A 78 12.80 16.48 -13.18
N PHE A 79 12.99 17.36 -12.19
CA PHE A 79 13.93 17.14 -11.11
C PHE A 79 13.62 15.86 -10.33
N LEU A 80 12.36 15.62 -9.98
CA LEU A 80 11.94 14.40 -9.28
C LEU A 80 12.23 13.13 -10.09
N ILE A 81 12.05 13.17 -11.41
CA ILE A 81 12.41 12.06 -12.30
C ILE A 81 13.92 11.81 -12.27
N VAL A 82 14.73 12.86 -12.46
CA VAL A 82 16.20 12.75 -12.41
C VAL A 82 16.66 12.24 -11.05
N LEU A 83 16.14 12.80 -9.96
CA LEU A 83 16.42 12.37 -8.59
C LEU A 83 16.05 10.90 -8.38
N SER A 84 14.92 10.47 -8.92
CA SER A 84 14.45 9.09 -8.79
C SER A 84 15.29 8.11 -9.58
N LEU A 85 15.66 8.46 -10.82
CA LEU A 85 16.55 7.61 -11.63
C LEU A 85 17.97 7.57 -11.05
N GLY A 86 18.53 8.71 -10.63
CA GLY A 86 19.82 8.76 -9.93
C GLY A 86 19.81 7.98 -8.61
N GLY A 87 18.72 8.10 -7.85
CA GLY A 87 18.49 7.34 -6.64
C GLY A 87 18.40 5.82 -6.87
N ALA A 88 17.84 5.38 -8.01
CA ALA A 88 17.87 3.98 -8.39
C ALA A 88 19.30 3.43 -8.51
N TYR A 89 20.17 4.16 -9.21
CA TYR A 89 21.59 3.78 -9.32
C TYR A 89 22.30 3.75 -7.97
N PHE A 90 22.00 4.70 -7.10
CA PHE A 90 22.60 4.77 -5.77
C PHE A 90 22.11 3.66 -4.82
N LEU A 91 20.84 3.27 -4.91
CA LEU A 91 20.22 2.28 -4.02
C LEU A 91 20.38 0.83 -4.53
N LEU A 92 20.27 0.62 -5.84
CA LEU A 92 20.22 -0.71 -6.46
C LEU A 92 21.53 -1.07 -7.18
N GLY A 93 22.44 -0.10 -7.39
CA GLY A 93 23.66 -0.27 -8.17
C GLY A 93 23.42 -0.21 -9.68
N LEU A 94 24.54 -0.13 -10.43
CA LEU A 94 24.52 0.13 -11.86
C LEU A 94 23.73 -0.92 -12.66
N MET A 95 24.00 -2.19 -12.43
CA MET A 95 23.40 -3.28 -13.22
C MET A 95 21.89 -3.37 -13.01
N VAL A 96 21.43 -3.42 -11.75
CA VAL A 96 19.99 -3.56 -11.43
C VAL A 96 19.21 -2.33 -11.89
N ALA A 97 19.73 -1.12 -11.64
CA ALA A 97 19.07 0.12 -12.08
C ALA A 97 18.95 0.20 -13.59
N SER A 98 20.03 -0.13 -14.34
CA SER A 98 20.01 -0.10 -15.81
C SER A 98 19.02 -1.12 -16.39
N LEU A 99 18.99 -2.36 -15.87
CA LEU A 99 18.03 -3.38 -16.30
C LEU A 99 16.59 -2.97 -15.97
N LEU A 100 16.37 -2.37 -14.81
CA LEU A 100 15.05 -1.88 -14.41
C LEU A 100 14.55 -0.77 -15.33
N ILE A 101 15.40 0.19 -15.65
CA ILE A 101 15.09 1.30 -16.56
C ILE A 101 14.84 0.76 -17.98
N ALA A 102 15.68 -0.16 -18.46
CA ALA A 102 15.50 -0.79 -19.77
C ALA A 102 14.18 -1.56 -19.87
N ALA A 103 13.84 -2.35 -18.84
CA ALA A 103 12.54 -3.03 -18.74
C ALA A 103 11.37 -2.03 -18.74
N GLY A 104 11.50 -0.92 -18.01
CA GLY A 104 10.50 0.13 -17.99
C GLY A 104 10.31 0.79 -19.36
N LEU A 105 11.39 1.10 -20.08
CA LEU A 105 11.33 1.67 -21.43
C LEU A 105 10.69 0.70 -22.42
N LEU A 106 11.04 -0.59 -22.35
CA LEU A 106 10.41 -1.63 -23.18
C LEU A 106 8.90 -1.68 -22.95
N ILE A 107 8.47 -1.72 -21.70
CA ILE A 107 7.06 -1.75 -21.32
C ILE A 107 6.34 -0.48 -21.77
N PHE A 108 6.95 0.68 -21.57
CA PHE A 108 6.40 1.95 -22.07
C PHE A 108 6.24 1.94 -23.61
N GLY A 109 7.24 1.43 -24.31
CA GLY A 109 7.18 1.27 -25.78
C GLY A 109 6.01 0.40 -26.23
N ILE A 110 5.80 -0.75 -25.55
CA ILE A 110 4.64 -1.63 -25.83
C ILE A 110 3.32 -0.91 -25.52
N VAL A 111 3.21 -0.25 -24.37
CA VAL A 111 1.99 0.46 -23.96
C VAL A 111 1.64 1.60 -24.92
N ARG A 112 2.65 2.31 -25.45
CA ARG A 112 2.46 3.43 -26.38
C ARG A 112 2.36 3.02 -27.84
N SER A 113 2.67 1.77 -28.18
CA SER A 113 2.60 1.30 -29.57
C SER A 113 1.20 1.50 -30.16
N GLY A 114 1.14 1.75 -31.47
CA GLY A 114 -0.14 1.93 -32.20
C GLY A 114 -0.94 0.64 -32.42
N ILE A 115 -0.47 -0.52 -31.89
CA ILE A 115 -1.12 -1.81 -32.02
C ILE A 115 -2.40 -1.88 -31.16
N GLU A 116 -3.34 -2.74 -31.54
CA GLU A 116 -4.57 -2.95 -30.78
C GLU A 116 -4.32 -3.32 -29.33
N PHE A 117 -5.22 -2.90 -28.42
CA PHE A 117 -5.09 -3.10 -26.98
C PHE A 117 -4.89 -4.58 -26.58
N ARG A 118 -5.58 -5.52 -27.27
CA ARG A 118 -5.43 -6.97 -27.02
C ARG A 118 -4.01 -7.47 -27.26
N TRP A 119 -3.35 -7.01 -28.32
CA TRP A 119 -1.99 -7.40 -28.65
C TRP A 119 -0.96 -6.77 -27.69
N ARG A 120 -1.22 -5.52 -27.24
CA ARG A 120 -0.40 -4.91 -26.18
C ARG A 120 -0.43 -5.74 -24.90
N ILE A 121 -1.62 -6.17 -24.48
CA ILE A 121 -1.76 -7.07 -23.32
C ILE A 121 -1.00 -8.36 -23.52
N LEU A 122 -1.13 -9.01 -24.69
CA LEU A 122 -0.44 -10.27 -25.00
C LEU A 122 1.09 -10.10 -24.91
N LEU A 123 1.65 -9.02 -25.47
CA LEU A 123 3.08 -8.72 -25.37
C LEU A 123 3.51 -8.47 -23.92
N LEU A 124 2.74 -7.76 -23.11
CA LEU A 124 3.04 -7.53 -21.71
C LEU A 124 2.98 -8.84 -20.89
N VAL A 125 2.02 -9.71 -21.19
CA VAL A 125 1.96 -11.07 -20.61
C VAL A 125 3.17 -11.88 -21.04
N GLY A 126 3.63 -11.77 -22.29
CA GLY A 126 4.87 -12.40 -22.78
C GLY A 126 6.10 -11.92 -22.00
N VAL A 127 6.25 -10.61 -21.82
CA VAL A 127 7.34 -10.04 -20.99
C VAL A 127 7.25 -10.57 -19.54
N LEU A 128 6.05 -10.59 -18.96
CA LEU A 128 5.84 -11.16 -17.63
C LEU A 128 6.23 -12.63 -17.56
N ALA A 129 5.86 -13.44 -18.56
CA ALA A 129 6.19 -14.86 -18.63
C ALA A 129 7.72 -15.08 -18.68
N VAL A 130 8.45 -14.26 -19.45
CA VAL A 130 9.92 -14.28 -19.48
C VAL A 130 10.50 -13.93 -18.10
N CYS A 131 9.98 -12.92 -17.42
CA CYS A 131 10.41 -12.57 -16.08
C CYS A 131 10.13 -13.69 -15.06
N VAL A 132 8.94 -14.32 -15.13
CA VAL A 132 8.56 -15.47 -14.27
C VAL A 132 9.49 -16.63 -14.51
N TYR A 133 9.77 -16.97 -15.78
CA TYR A 133 10.72 -18.03 -16.14
C TYR A 133 12.13 -17.73 -15.60
N GLY A 134 12.62 -16.50 -15.81
CA GLY A 134 13.93 -16.07 -15.31
C GLY A 134 14.03 -16.19 -13.78
N ARG A 135 12.97 -15.74 -13.07
CA ARG A 135 12.91 -15.84 -11.60
C ARG A 135 12.86 -17.30 -11.11
N ALA A 136 12.07 -18.14 -11.77
CA ALA A 136 11.87 -19.54 -11.35
C ALA A 136 13.08 -20.43 -11.68
N SER A 137 13.70 -20.21 -12.84
CA SER A 137 14.81 -21.06 -13.30
C SER A 137 16.17 -20.70 -12.69
N GLY A 138 16.34 -19.45 -12.22
CA GLY A 138 17.64 -18.92 -11.79
C GLY A 138 18.70 -18.85 -12.89
N ARG A 139 18.32 -19.10 -14.17
CA ARG A 139 19.26 -19.18 -15.32
C ARG A 139 19.69 -17.83 -15.85
N PHE A 140 18.97 -16.77 -15.56
CA PHE A 140 19.36 -15.45 -16.03
C PHE A 140 20.47 -14.88 -15.14
N PRO A 141 21.56 -14.36 -15.73
CA PRO A 141 22.68 -13.79 -14.99
C PRO A 141 22.35 -12.37 -14.49
N VAL A 142 21.26 -12.24 -13.73
CA VAL A 142 20.79 -10.97 -13.16
C VAL A 142 20.75 -11.06 -11.64
N PRO A 143 21.05 -9.95 -10.94
CA PRO A 143 20.99 -9.92 -9.48
C PRO A 143 19.60 -10.28 -8.94
N GLY A 144 19.55 -11.07 -7.87
CA GLY A 144 18.30 -11.52 -7.25
C GLY A 144 17.37 -10.39 -6.81
N ASP A 145 17.93 -9.23 -6.46
CA ASP A 145 17.19 -8.04 -6.01
C ASP A 145 16.37 -7.36 -7.12
N LEU A 146 16.67 -7.66 -8.39
CA LEU A 146 15.89 -7.15 -9.53
C LEU A 146 14.45 -7.67 -9.51
N TRP A 147 14.27 -8.96 -9.21
CA TRP A 147 12.98 -9.63 -9.34
C TRP A 147 11.87 -9.08 -8.42
N PRO A 148 12.14 -8.86 -7.11
CA PRO A 148 11.15 -8.24 -6.24
C PRO A 148 10.72 -6.84 -6.69
N VAL A 149 11.68 -6.03 -7.19
CA VAL A 149 11.38 -4.68 -7.68
C VAL A 149 10.52 -4.73 -8.93
N LEU A 150 10.87 -5.59 -9.90
CA LEU A 150 10.05 -5.80 -11.10
C LEU A 150 8.65 -6.30 -10.75
N GLY A 151 8.51 -7.30 -9.90
CA GLY A 151 7.21 -7.83 -9.47
C GLY A 151 6.34 -6.77 -8.78
N ALA A 152 6.90 -6.02 -7.84
CA ALA A 152 6.17 -4.96 -7.13
C ALA A 152 5.79 -3.79 -8.05
N MET A 153 6.72 -3.34 -8.90
CA MET A 153 6.47 -2.20 -9.79
C MET A 153 5.53 -2.53 -10.92
N PHE A 154 5.72 -3.67 -11.58
CA PHE A 154 5.03 -3.94 -12.84
C PHE A 154 3.72 -4.69 -12.67
N MET A 155 3.56 -5.52 -11.66
CA MET A 155 2.33 -6.28 -11.52
C MET A 155 1.14 -5.39 -11.16
N PHE A 156 1.10 -4.89 -9.94
CA PHE A 156 -0.09 -4.16 -9.47
C PHE A 156 -0.26 -2.81 -10.15
N ARG A 157 0.85 -2.07 -10.32
CA ARG A 157 0.81 -0.77 -10.97
C ARG A 157 0.47 -0.86 -12.43
N MET A 158 0.98 -1.89 -13.13
CA MET A 158 0.68 -2.09 -14.53
C MET A 158 -0.80 -2.47 -14.74
N ILE A 159 -1.36 -3.33 -13.89
CA ILE A 159 -2.78 -3.70 -13.98
C ILE A 159 -3.66 -2.46 -13.90
N ILE A 160 -3.46 -1.62 -12.87
CA ILE A 160 -4.30 -0.43 -12.69
C ILE A 160 -4.00 0.65 -13.71
N TYR A 161 -2.76 0.79 -14.15
CA TYR A 161 -2.35 1.73 -15.18
C TYR A 161 -2.99 1.39 -16.55
N LEU A 162 -2.98 0.12 -16.95
CA LEU A 162 -3.65 -0.33 -18.17
C LEU A 162 -5.17 -0.19 -18.10
N TYR A 163 -5.74 -0.47 -16.92
CA TYR A 163 -7.16 -0.22 -16.68
C TYR A 163 -7.50 1.25 -16.87
N ASP A 164 -6.71 2.15 -16.27
CA ASP A 164 -6.93 3.59 -16.39
C ASP A 164 -6.73 4.09 -17.83
N LEU A 165 -5.70 3.61 -18.53
CA LEU A 165 -5.48 3.96 -19.94
C LEU A 165 -6.62 3.51 -20.85
N LYS A 166 -7.22 2.34 -20.61
CA LYS A 166 -8.36 1.85 -21.38
C LYS A 166 -9.59 2.76 -21.25
N HIS A 167 -9.74 3.42 -20.08
CA HIS A 167 -10.92 4.23 -19.76
C HIS A 167 -10.65 5.74 -19.83
N GLN A 168 -9.46 6.16 -20.27
CA GLN A 168 -9.09 7.57 -20.42
C GLN A 168 -9.01 8.00 -21.88
N SER A 169 -9.36 9.27 -22.11
CA SER A 169 -9.17 9.95 -23.39
C SER A 169 -7.77 10.60 -23.39
N GLY A 170 -6.76 9.95 -23.94
CA GLY A 170 -5.46 10.55 -24.19
C GLY A 170 -4.27 9.60 -24.00
N PRO A 171 -3.17 9.80 -24.76
CA PRO A 171 -1.98 8.99 -24.63
C PRO A 171 -1.24 9.29 -23.32
N ALA A 172 -0.71 8.24 -22.69
CA ALA A 172 0.21 8.39 -21.57
C ALA A 172 1.50 9.11 -22.00
N SER A 173 1.92 10.12 -21.25
CA SER A 173 3.22 10.76 -21.47
C SER A 173 4.33 9.90 -20.85
N LEU A 174 5.53 9.95 -21.45
CA LEU A 174 6.74 9.32 -20.89
C LEU A 174 7.01 9.86 -19.48
N LYS A 175 6.81 11.13 -19.26
CA LYS A 175 6.98 11.83 -18.00
C LYS A 175 6.04 11.26 -16.90
N ASP A 176 4.75 11.13 -17.21
CA ASP A 176 3.78 10.55 -16.28
C ASP A 176 4.11 9.09 -15.94
N PHE A 177 4.60 8.32 -16.94
CA PHE A 177 5.01 6.94 -16.74
C PHE A 177 6.21 6.84 -15.79
N PHE A 178 7.28 7.59 -16.05
CA PHE A 178 8.46 7.58 -15.18
C PHE A 178 8.13 8.06 -13.78
N THR A 179 7.35 9.12 -13.63
CA THR A 179 6.95 9.62 -12.31
C THR A 179 6.13 8.60 -11.53
N TYR A 180 5.25 7.84 -12.19
CA TYR A 180 4.40 6.86 -11.50
C TYR A 180 5.14 5.56 -11.15
N PHE A 181 5.95 5.04 -12.07
CA PHE A 181 6.63 3.75 -11.88
C PHE A 181 7.98 3.87 -11.17
N PHE A 182 8.76 4.91 -11.46
CA PHE A 182 10.16 5.02 -11.04
C PHE A 182 10.38 6.01 -9.89
N ILE A 183 9.35 6.37 -9.14
CA ILE A 183 9.51 7.25 -7.99
C ILE A 183 10.29 6.56 -6.87
N LEU A 184 11.20 7.29 -6.21
CA LEU A 184 12.20 6.80 -5.24
C LEU A 184 11.70 5.77 -4.23
N PRO A 185 10.57 5.97 -3.50
CA PRO A 185 10.14 5.00 -2.50
C PRO A 185 9.86 3.60 -3.06
N ASN A 186 9.59 3.48 -4.37
CA ASN A 186 9.29 2.20 -5.00
C ASN A 186 10.45 1.22 -4.97
N TYR A 187 11.70 1.71 -4.91
CA TYR A 187 12.88 0.85 -4.95
C TYR A 187 13.17 0.13 -3.63
N TYR A 188 12.67 0.66 -2.54
CA TYR A 188 12.88 0.06 -1.22
C TYR A 188 11.64 -0.67 -0.71
N PHE A 189 10.48 -0.07 -0.88
CA PHE A 189 9.24 -0.58 -0.32
C PHE A 189 8.48 -1.45 -1.33
N LEU A 190 8.92 -2.69 -1.46
CA LEU A 190 8.37 -3.66 -2.42
C LEU A 190 6.92 -4.04 -2.14
N LEU A 191 6.44 -3.83 -0.91
CA LEU A 191 5.08 -4.11 -0.48
C LEU A 191 4.18 -2.87 -0.53
N PHE A 192 4.67 -1.75 -1.07
CA PHE A 192 3.88 -0.53 -1.11
C PHE A 192 2.58 -0.73 -1.88
N PRO A 193 1.45 -0.45 -1.25
CA PRO A 193 0.16 -0.59 -1.91
C PRO A 193 0.04 0.42 -3.06
N VAL A 194 -0.58 -0.04 -4.10
CA VAL A 194 -0.68 0.70 -5.35
C VAL A 194 -1.83 1.70 -5.28
N ILE A 195 -1.49 2.99 -5.27
CA ILE A 195 -2.48 4.02 -5.59
C ILE A 195 -2.79 3.98 -7.09
N ASP A 196 -4.04 4.22 -7.48
CA ASP A 196 -4.40 4.30 -8.89
C ASP A 196 -3.74 5.51 -9.57
N PHE A 197 -3.41 5.33 -10.85
CA PHE A 197 -2.68 6.32 -11.64
C PHE A 197 -3.40 7.68 -11.72
N GLN A 198 -4.73 7.67 -11.81
CA GLN A 198 -5.51 8.91 -11.88
C GLN A 198 -5.46 9.69 -10.56
N THR A 199 -5.62 9.01 -9.42
CA THR A 199 -5.54 9.63 -8.09
C THR A 199 -4.13 10.17 -7.85
N PHE A 200 -3.09 9.41 -8.20
CA PHE A 200 -1.70 9.86 -8.13
C PHE A 200 -1.48 11.14 -8.94
N ARG A 201 -1.86 11.14 -10.22
CA ARG A 201 -1.68 12.27 -11.13
C ARG A 201 -2.49 13.50 -10.72
N ARG A 202 -3.75 13.31 -10.28
CA ARG A 202 -4.61 14.41 -9.79
C ARG A 202 -4.09 15.01 -8.51
N GLY A 203 -3.47 14.22 -7.63
CA GLY A 203 -2.89 14.66 -6.36
C GLY A 203 -1.73 15.64 -6.51
N TYR A 204 -1.08 15.71 -7.68
CA TYR A 204 0.08 16.58 -7.87
C TYR A 204 -0.31 18.05 -7.79
N PHE A 205 0.17 18.75 -6.73
CA PHE A 205 -0.17 20.14 -6.39
C PHE A 205 -1.69 20.41 -6.40
N GLN A 206 -2.47 19.48 -5.88
CA GLN A 206 -3.91 19.67 -5.70
C GLN A 206 -4.22 20.70 -4.59
N ARG A 207 -3.38 20.73 -3.56
CA ARG A 207 -3.40 21.71 -2.46
C ARG A 207 -2.09 22.46 -2.38
N ASN A 208 -2.03 23.52 -1.54
CA ASN A 208 -0.81 24.28 -1.30
C ASN A 208 0.32 23.36 -0.81
N ILE A 209 1.54 23.56 -1.32
CA ILE A 209 2.72 22.73 -1.02
C ILE A 209 3.01 22.67 0.48
N HIS A 210 2.82 23.74 1.23
CA HIS A 210 3.07 23.73 2.67
C HIS A 210 2.11 22.81 3.40
N THR A 211 0.82 22.83 3.04
CA THR A 211 -0.21 21.95 3.62
C THR A 211 0.08 20.50 3.32
N VAL A 212 0.44 20.18 2.07
CA VAL A 212 0.74 18.82 1.65
C VAL A 212 2.05 18.32 2.28
N ALA A 213 3.10 19.16 2.30
CA ALA A 213 4.38 18.79 2.92
C ALA A 213 4.24 18.62 4.46
N GLN A 214 3.47 19.49 5.13
CA GLN A 214 3.19 19.35 6.56
C GLN A 214 2.45 18.04 6.87
N GLN A 215 1.47 17.68 6.05
CA GLN A 215 0.82 16.36 6.13
C GLN A 215 1.82 15.23 5.90
N GLY A 216 2.75 15.40 4.94
CA GLY A 216 3.82 14.45 4.68
C GLY A 216 4.73 14.24 5.88
N VAL A 217 5.19 15.32 6.52
CA VAL A 217 5.97 15.27 7.76
C VAL A 217 5.18 14.55 8.88
N TRP A 218 3.91 14.85 9.04
CA TRP A 218 3.05 14.19 10.02
C TRP A 218 2.93 12.67 9.76
N TRP A 219 2.78 12.27 8.52
CA TRP A 219 2.71 10.83 8.19
C TRP A 219 4.04 10.13 8.36
N ILE A 220 5.18 10.77 8.02
CA ILE A 220 6.50 10.22 8.32
C ILE A 220 6.67 10.06 9.83
N PHE A 221 6.29 11.06 10.61
CA PHE A 221 6.32 10.99 12.07
C PHE A 221 5.45 9.84 12.60
N ARG A 222 4.19 9.75 12.17
CA ARG A 222 3.27 8.66 12.55
C ARG A 222 3.83 7.30 12.16
N GLY A 223 4.37 7.18 10.96
CA GLY A 223 4.99 5.94 10.49
C GLY A 223 6.21 5.56 11.30
N THR A 224 7.05 6.52 11.66
CA THR A 224 8.22 6.33 12.54
C THR A 224 7.78 5.84 13.93
N THR A 225 6.75 6.43 14.49
CA THR A 225 6.17 5.98 15.77
C THR A 225 5.68 4.54 15.69
N HIS A 226 5.02 4.15 14.59
CA HIS A 226 4.58 2.76 14.37
C HIS A 226 5.79 1.80 14.30
N LEU A 227 6.89 2.18 13.64
CA LEU A 227 8.10 1.36 13.57
C LEU A 227 8.79 1.21 14.92
N LEU A 228 8.84 2.27 15.72
CA LEU A 228 9.38 2.22 17.07
C LEU A 228 8.54 1.32 17.99
N LEU A 229 7.21 1.45 17.94
CA LEU A 229 6.28 0.58 18.68
C LEU A 229 6.41 -0.89 18.23
N TYR A 230 6.52 -1.14 16.92
CA TYR A 230 6.77 -2.47 16.39
C TYR A 230 8.04 -3.09 17.00
N ARG A 231 9.16 -2.34 17.02
CA ARG A 231 10.42 -2.85 17.59
C ARG A 231 10.31 -3.13 19.09
N PHE A 232 9.64 -2.25 19.81
CA PHE A 232 9.39 -2.45 21.23
C PHE A 232 8.58 -3.72 21.49
N ILE A 233 7.47 -3.92 20.74
CA ILE A 233 6.64 -5.12 20.85
C ILE A 233 7.44 -6.37 20.49
N TYR A 234 8.25 -6.32 19.43
CA TYR A 234 9.10 -7.42 19.03
C TYR A 234 10.11 -7.82 20.11
N GLN A 235 10.71 -6.83 20.78
CA GLN A 235 11.63 -7.08 21.91
C GLN A 235 10.91 -7.64 23.13
N LEU A 236 9.70 -7.16 23.43
CA LEU A 236 8.89 -7.70 24.52
C LEU A 236 8.52 -9.16 24.28
N GLN A 237 8.19 -9.53 23.07
CA GLN A 237 7.84 -10.91 22.71
C GLN A 237 8.93 -11.92 23.15
N GLY A 238 10.21 -11.57 22.94
CA GLY A 238 11.33 -12.43 23.32
C GLY A 238 11.57 -12.55 24.83
N ARG A 239 10.99 -11.65 25.64
CA ARG A 239 11.16 -11.66 27.11
C ARG A 239 10.11 -12.50 27.83
N PHE A 240 8.93 -12.65 27.24
CA PHE A 240 7.80 -13.35 27.85
C PHE A 240 7.62 -14.76 27.25
N THR A 241 8.64 -15.62 27.49
CA THR A 241 8.65 -17.02 27.04
C THR A 241 8.72 -17.94 28.27
N PRO A 242 8.15 -19.14 28.24
CA PRO A 242 8.36 -20.15 29.27
C PRO A 242 9.88 -20.51 29.37
N PRO A 243 10.42 -20.80 30.58
CA PRO A 243 9.70 -20.92 31.86
C PRO A 243 9.49 -19.60 32.62
N ASN A 244 9.92 -18.45 32.08
CA ASN A 244 9.91 -17.17 32.78
C ASN A 244 8.48 -16.67 33.15
N VAL A 245 7.47 -17.13 32.41
CA VAL A 245 6.07 -16.77 32.63
C VAL A 245 5.16 -18.00 32.47
N ALA A 246 3.96 -17.94 33.04
CA ALA A 246 2.94 -18.97 32.84
C ALA A 246 2.60 -19.12 31.34
N VAL A 247 2.38 -20.36 30.90
CA VAL A 247 2.06 -20.70 29.50
C VAL A 247 0.91 -19.83 28.94
N ALA A 248 -0.19 -19.69 29.71
CA ALA A 248 -1.33 -18.87 29.27
C ALA A 248 -0.94 -17.39 29.03
N THR A 249 -0.05 -16.85 29.85
CA THR A 249 0.48 -15.49 29.70
C THR A 249 1.34 -15.38 28.44
N ALA A 250 2.26 -16.31 28.21
CA ALA A 250 3.12 -16.35 27.03
C ALA A 250 2.28 -16.43 25.74
N VAL A 251 1.32 -17.35 25.72
CA VAL A 251 0.36 -17.52 24.58
C VAL A 251 -0.42 -16.25 24.31
N THR A 252 -0.98 -15.62 25.34
CA THR A 252 -1.76 -14.39 25.19
C THR A 252 -0.91 -13.25 24.63
N ILE A 253 0.28 -13.02 25.19
CA ILE A 253 1.21 -11.98 24.73
C ILE A 253 1.60 -12.23 23.28
N LYS A 254 1.92 -13.46 22.91
CA LYS A 254 2.32 -13.80 21.54
C LYS A 254 1.17 -13.58 20.55
N ILE A 255 -0.05 -14.04 20.85
CA ILE A 255 -1.23 -13.84 19.99
C ILE A 255 -1.46 -12.35 19.74
N VAL A 256 -1.49 -11.55 20.80
CA VAL A 256 -1.69 -10.10 20.68
C VAL A 256 -0.53 -9.45 19.91
N SER A 257 0.70 -9.80 20.24
CA SER A 257 1.89 -9.25 19.58
C SER A 257 1.92 -9.57 18.09
N CYS A 258 1.59 -10.79 17.66
CA CYS A 258 1.56 -11.17 16.25
C CYS A 258 0.69 -10.21 15.42
N TYR A 259 -0.47 -9.82 15.91
CA TYR A 259 -1.32 -8.86 15.23
C TYR A 259 -0.76 -7.43 15.30
N LEU A 260 -0.21 -7.04 16.45
CA LEU A 260 0.42 -5.72 16.61
C LEU A 260 1.66 -5.53 15.72
N LEU A 261 2.32 -6.62 15.28
CA LEU A 261 3.42 -6.53 14.32
C LEU A 261 3.01 -5.93 12.96
N TYR A 262 1.71 -5.86 12.64
CA TYR A 262 1.22 -5.10 11.49
C TYR A 262 1.58 -3.60 11.55
N LEU A 263 1.94 -3.08 12.72
CA LEU A 263 2.47 -1.71 12.86
C LEU A 263 3.67 -1.46 11.94
N ARG A 264 4.50 -2.48 11.66
CA ARG A 264 5.62 -2.34 10.71
C ARG A 264 5.13 -1.98 9.31
N VAL A 265 4.18 -2.75 8.79
CA VAL A 265 3.61 -2.53 7.45
C VAL A 265 2.91 -1.17 7.38
N SER A 266 2.05 -0.88 8.36
CA SER A 266 1.36 0.40 8.47
C SER A 266 2.32 1.57 8.61
N GLY A 267 3.40 1.43 9.36
CA GLY A 267 4.45 2.42 9.53
C GLY A 267 5.16 2.75 8.22
N GLN A 268 5.61 1.71 7.51
CA GLN A 268 6.22 1.86 6.20
C GLN A 268 5.30 2.58 5.20
N PHE A 269 4.02 2.21 5.15
CA PHE A 269 3.05 2.83 4.25
C PHE A 269 2.84 4.32 4.53
N HIS A 270 2.76 4.71 5.81
CA HIS A 270 2.68 6.13 6.17
C HIS A 270 3.95 6.90 5.78
N ILE A 271 5.14 6.33 6.00
CA ILE A 271 6.40 6.98 5.61
C ILE A 271 6.46 7.20 4.11
N ILE A 272 6.11 6.22 3.29
CA ILE A 272 6.13 6.33 1.83
C ILE A 272 5.16 7.40 1.36
N ALA A 273 3.91 7.36 1.81
CA ALA A 273 2.92 8.37 1.46
C ALA A 273 3.38 9.78 1.90
N GLY A 274 3.99 9.88 3.08
CA GLY A 274 4.60 11.11 3.56
C GLY A 274 5.75 11.61 2.68
N MET A 275 6.64 10.72 2.24
CA MET A 275 7.73 11.06 1.32
C MET A 275 7.19 11.60 -0.02
N LEU A 276 6.11 11.05 -0.54
CA LEU A 276 5.46 11.56 -1.76
C LEU A 276 4.83 12.94 -1.56
N CYS A 277 4.23 13.17 -0.39
CA CYS A 277 3.67 14.47 -0.03
C CYS A 277 4.73 15.59 -0.01
N LEU A 278 5.99 15.30 0.35
CA LEU A 278 7.06 16.29 0.31
C LEU A 278 7.28 16.86 -1.11
N PHE A 279 7.04 16.07 -2.14
CA PHE A 279 7.14 16.50 -3.54
C PHE A 279 5.83 17.01 -4.14
N GLY A 280 4.84 17.33 -3.31
CA GLY A 280 3.58 17.94 -3.74
C GLY A 280 2.50 16.96 -4.18
N TYR A 281 2.70 15.64 -4.00
CA TYR A 281 1.66 14.64 -4.24
C TYR A 281 0.75 14.53 -3.02
N ASP A 282 -0.47 15.03 -3.13
CA ASP A 282 -1.48 14.94 -2.08
C ASP A 282 -2.04 13.51 -2.02
N MET A 283 -1.37 12.70 -1.20
CA MET A 283 -1.69 11.27 -1.09
C MET A 283 -2.83 11.04 -0.09
N PRO A 284 -3.79 10.16 -0.37
CA PRO A 284 -4.79 9.76 0.62
C PRO A 284 -4.18 8.95 1.78
N GLU A 285 -4.90 8.82 2.89
CA GLU A 285 -4.46 8.02 4.04
C GLU A 285 -4.35 6.53 3.67
N THR A 286 -3.29 5.87 4.14
CA THR A 286 -3.03 4.45 3.83
C THR A 286 -3.71 3.49 4.79
N ASN A 287 -3.80 3.87 6.07
CA ASN A 287 -4.36 3.07 7.15
C ASN A 287 -5.03 3.99 8.20
N HIS A 288 -6.29 3.72 8.55
CA HIS A 288 -7.05 4.58 9.46
C HIS A 288 -7.51 3.83 10.71
N ARG A 289 -6.83 4.01 11.86
CA ARG A 289 -7.24 3.47 13.18
C ARG A 289 -7.77 2.03 13.13
N TYR A 290 -7.12 1.16 12.38
CA TYR A 290 -7.58 -0.20 12.05
C TYR A 290 -7.72 -1.12 13.28
N PHE A 291 -6.92 -0.93 14.33
CA PHE A 291 -7.10 -1.66 15.61
C PHE A 291 -8.39 -1.29 16.36
N LEU A 292 -9.06 -0.20 15.97
CA LEU A 292 -10.36 0.21 16.53
C LEU A 292 -11.53 -0.16 15.62
N ALA A 293 -11.37 -1.15 14.76
CA ALA A 293 -12.42 -1.65 13.90
C ALA A 293 -13.50 -2.39 14.71
N ARG A 294 -14.77 -2.18 14.34
CA ARG A 294 -15.95 -2.75 15.03
C ARG A 294 -16.46 -4.04 14.38
N SER A 295 -15.98 -4.38 13.21
CA SER A 295 -16.28 -5.59 12.45
C SER A 295 -15.19 -5.89 11.44
N ILE A 296 -15.22 -7.06 10.83
CA ILE A 296 -14.28 -7.45 9.77
C ILE A 296 -14.41 -6.54 8.56
N ASN A 297 -15.62 -6.15 8.15
CA ASN A 297 -15.81 -5.20 7.05
C ASN A 297 -15.30 -3.78 7.41
N ASP A 298 -15.47 -3.35 8.67
CA ASP A 298 -14.91 -2.07 9.14
C ASP A 298 -13.37 -2.13 9.15
N LEU A 299 -12.78 -3.26 9.57
CA LEU A 299 -11.34 -3.50 9.49
C LEU A 299 -10.84 -3.41 8.04
N TRP A 300 -11.49 -4.10 7.10
CA TRP A 300 -11.15 -4.06 5.67
C TRP A 300 -11.20 -2.64 5.09
N ARG A 301 -12.15 -1.81 5.55
CA ARG A 301 -12.24 -0.39 5.13
C ARG A 301 -11.12 0.49 5.67
N ARG A 302 -10.46 0.09 6.76
CA ARG A 302 -9.47 0.90 7.50
C ARG A 302 -8.03 0.43 7.31
N MET A 303 -7.82 -0.84 7.03
CA MET A 303 -6.52 -1.47 6.85
C MET A 303 -6.16 -1.50 5.37
N ASN A 304 -4.94 -1.08 5.03
CA ASN A 304 -4.43 -1.08 3.65
C ASN A 304 -5.46 -0.54 2.63
N ILE A 305 -5.83 0.75 2.84
CA ILE A 305 -6.91 1.41 2.07
C ILE A 305 -6.64 1.38 0.57
N TYR A 306 -5.37 1.53 0.15
CA TYR A 306 -5.00 1.49 -1.27
C TYR A 306 -5.26 0.11 -1.90
N TRP A 307 -4.95 -0.96 -1.16
CA TRP A 307 -5.26 -2.32 -1.60
C TRP A 307 -6.76 -2.52 -1.75
N LYS A 308 -7.51 -2.10 -0.76
CA LYS A 308 -8.98 -2.13 -0.81
C LYS A 308 -9.50 -1.39 -2.04
N ASP A 309 -9.02 -0.16 -2.31
CA ASP A 309 -9.48 0.67 -3.44
C ASP A 309 -9.08 0.04 -4.77
N PHE A 310 -7.88 -0.55 -4.87
CA PHE A 310 -7.44 -1.34 -6.02
C PHE A 310 -8.39 -2.52 -6.27
N MET A 311 -8.68 -3.33 -5.25
CA MET A 311 -9.57 -4.49 -5.39
C MET A 311 -11.01 -4.09 -5.71
N ILE A 312 -11.50 -3.01 -5.14
CA ILE A 312 -12.83 -2.48 -5.46
C ILE A 312 -12.90 -2.06 -6.95
N LYS A 313 -11.90 -1.34 -7.44
CA LYS A 313 -11.86 -0.82 -8.81
C LYS A 313 -11.71 -1.93 -9.85
N ILE A 314 -10.78 -2.87 -9.63
CA ILE A 314 -10.39 -3.87 -10.63
C ILE A 314 -11.22 -5.15 -10.57
N VAL A 315 -11.74 -5.53 -9.40
CA VAL A 315 -12.44 -6.80 -9.19
C VAL A 315 -13.89 -6.60 -8.79
N TYR A 316 -14.14 -5.88 -7.70
CA TYR A 316 -15.49 -5.78 -7.14
C TYR A 316 -16.47 -5.08 -8.09
N PHE A 317 -16.18 -3.88 -8.54
CA PHE A 317 -17.10 -3.11 -9.39
C PHE A 317 -17.41 -3.80 -10.74
N PRO A 318 -16.44 -4.33 -11.50
CA PRO A 318 -16.75 -5.07 -12.71
C PRO A 318 -17.69 -6.26 -12.47
N ALA A 319 -17.46 -7.04 -11.39
CA ALA A 319 -18.32 -8.15 -11.02
C ALA A 319 -19.71 -7.68 -10.56
N TYR A 320 -19.76 -6.69 -9.68
CA TYR A 320 -20.99 -6.13 -9.14
C TYR A 320 -21.92 -5.59 -10.26
N PHE A 321 -21.39 -4.74 -11.15
CA PHE A 321 -22.20 -4.14 -12.22
C PHE A 321 -22.71 -5.17 -13.24
N LYS A 322 -21.94 -6.24 -13.48
CA LYS A 322 -22.38 -7.34 -14.34
C LYS A 322 -23.49 -8.16 -13.68
N LEU A 323 -23.43 -8.38 -12.37
CA LEU A 323 -24.34 -9.28 -11.64
C LEU A 323 -25.53 -8.58 -10.98
N ARG A 324 -25.53 -7.25 -10.83
CA ARG A 324 -26.59 -6.51 -10.10
C ARG A 324 -28.00 -6.72 -10.66
N ARG A 325 -28.11 -7.04 -11.96
CA ARG A 325 -29.39 -7.35 -12.60
C ARG A 325 -30.00 -8.66 -12.10
N SER A 326 -29.19 -9.59 -11.61
CA SER A 326 -29.63 -10.88 -11.04
C SER A 326 -29.87 -10.82 -9.52
N GLY A 327 -29.79 -9.63 -8.90
CA GLY A 327 -30.01 -9.39 -7.48
C GLY A 327 -28.85 -8.68 -6.81
N MET A 328 -29.17 -7.62 -6.04
CA MET A 328 -28.15 -6.78 -5.37
C MET A 328 -27.33 -7.58 -4.37
N LEU A 329 -27.98 -8.33 -3.47
CA LEU A 329 -27.29 -9.15 -2.45
C LEU A 329 -26.35 -10.18 -3.10
N ARG A 330 -26.83 -10.86 -4.16
CA ARG A 330 -26.01 -11.81 -4.90
C ARG A 330 -24.77 -11.15 -5.50
N ALA A 331 -24.92 -9.97 -6.09
CA ALA A 331 -23.80 -9.22 -6.68
C ALA A 331 -22.78 -8.79 -5.61
N GLU A 332 -23.23 -8.36 -4.43
CA GLU A 332 -22.37 -7.99 -3.31
C GLU A 332 -21.62 -9.22 -2.76
N ILE A 333 -22.27 -10.36 -2.56
CA ILE A 333 -21.64 -11.59 -2.08
C ILE A 333 -20.60 -12.10 -3.09
N VAL A 334 -20.98 -12.26 -4.36
CA VAL A 334 -20.05 -12.76 -5.40
C VAL A 334 -18.90 -11.80 -5.60
N GLY A 335 -19.16 -10.48 -5.60
CA GLY A 335 -18.09 -9.47 -5.65
C GLY A 335 -17.10 -9.61 -4.48
N THR A 336 -17.61 -9.85 -3.27
CA THR A 336 -16.77 -10.06 -2.07
C THR A 336 -15.96 -11.35 -2.16
N ILE A 337 -16.56 -12.46 -2.62
CA ILE A 337 -15.86 -13.72 -2.86
C ILE A 337 -14.71 -13.53 -3.84
N LEU A 338 -14.97 -12.88 -4.98
CA LEU A 338 -13.95 -12.62 -5.98
C LEU A 338 -12.81 -11.76 -5.45
N VAL A 339 -13.10 -10.73 -4.62
CA VAL A 339 -12.08 -9.92 -3.95
C VAL A 339 -11.19 -10.78 -3.04
N VAL A 340 -11.78 -11.62 -2.19
CA VAL A 340 -11.04 -12.47 -1.25
C VAL A 340 -10.17 -13.48 -2.00
N VAL A 341 -10.74 -14.21 -2.95
CA VAL A 341 -10.02 -15.20 -3.76
C VAL A 341 -8.88 -14.56 -4.55
N THR A 342 -9.15 -13.43 -5.22
CA THR A 342 -8.11 -12.71 -5.96
C THR A 342 -7.02 -12.21 -5.02
N THR A 343 -7.37 -11.69 -3.83
CA THR A 343 -6.38 -11.23 -2.85
C THR A 343 -5.48 -12.38 -2.40
N TYR A 344 -6.04 -13.57 -2.12
CA TYR A 344 -5.26 -14.75 -1.79
C TYR A 344 -4.24 -15.10 -2.88
N PHE A 345 -4.68 -15.22 -4.14
CA PHE A 345 -3.77 -15.54 -5.24
C PHE A 345 -2.70 -14.46 -5.48
N LEU A 346 -3.05 -13.20 -5.31
CA LEU A 346 -2.10 -12.10 -5.44
C LEU A 346 -1.06 -12.08 -4.30
N HIS A 347 -1.40 -12.56 -3.10
CA HIS A 347 -0.41 -12.77 -2.03
C HIS A 347 0.55 -13.92 -2.35
N VAL A 348 0.05 -15.05 -2.87
CA VAL A 348 0.89 -16.16 -3.34
C VAL A 348 1.83 -15.70 -4.46
N TYR A 349 1.31 -14.93 -5.41
CA TYR A 349 2.10 -14.34 -6.49
C TYR A 349 3.18 -13.36 -5.97
N GLN A 350 2.83 -12.52 -5.00
CA GLN A 350 3.79 -11.62 -4.37
C GLN A 350 4.90 -12.38 -3.65
N PHE A 351 4.56 -13.46 -2.94
CA PHE A 351 5.54 -14.33 -2.30
C PHE A 351 6.53 -14.94 -3.31
N PHE A 352 6.03 -15.34 -4.48
CA PHE A 352 6.89 -15.83 -5.58
C PHE A 352 7.97 -14.80 -5.97
N TRP A 353 7.61 -13.52 -6.14
CA TRP A 353 8.60 -12.50 -6.49
C TRP A 353 9.62 -12.25 -5.37
N LEU A 354 9.19 -12.34 -4.13
CA LEU A 354 10.08 -12.14 -2.98
C LEU A 354 11.01 -13.34 -2.74
N LYS A 355 10.50 -14.57 -2.86
CA LYS A 355 11.21 -15.79 -2.46
C LYS A 355 11.64 -16.69 -3.61
N GLY A 356 11.10 -16.52 -4.81
CA GLY A 356 11.41 -17.34 -5.99
C GLY A 356 10.62 -18.65 -6.10
N SER A 357 9.71 -18.91 -5.17
CA SER A 357 8.89 -20.11 -5.16
C SER A 357 7.42 -19.80 -4.90
N LEU A 358 6.51 -20.52 -5.54
CA LEU A 358 5.09 -20.46 -5.22
C LEU A 358 4.84 -21.29 -3.95
N ARG A 359 4.34 -20.65 -2.91
CA ARG A 359 3.97 -21.32 -1.66
C ARG A 359 2.45 -21.26 -1.49
N PHE A 360 1.82 -22.42 -1.50
CA PHE A 360 0.43 -22.63 -1.11
C PHE A 360 0.41 -23.25 0.28
N SER A 361 0.12 -22.48 1.30
CA SER A 361 0.06 -22.98 2.67
C SER A 361 -1.38 -23.20 3.11
N LEU A 362 -1.61 -24.23 3.93
CA LEU A 362 -2.94 -24.47 4.51
C LEU A 362 -3.33 -23.32 5.44
N ASN A 363 -2.37 -22.74 6.15
CA ASN A 363 -2.61 -21.58 7.04
C ASN A 363 -3.13 -20.39 6.24
N ASP A 364 -2.51 -20.10 5.05
CA ASP A 364 -2.97 -19.04 4.16
C ASP A 364 -4.40 -19.31 3.67
N ALA A 365 -4.66 -20.53 3.20
CA ALA A 365 -5.98 -20.92 2.69
C ALA A 365 -7.06 -20.80 3.78
N LEU A 366 -6.78 -21.24 4.99
CA LEU A 366 -7.69 -21.11 6.13
C LEU A 366 -7.89 -19.67 6.56
N PHE A 367 -6.81 -18.88 6.64
CA PHE A 367 -6.90 -17.45 6.98
C PHE A 367 -7.85 -16.72 6.03
N TRP A 368 -7.64 -16.84 4.72
CA TRP A 368 -8.46 -16.18 3.71
C TRP A 368 -9.88 -16.73 3.64
N SER A 369 -10.08 -18.03 3.85
CA SER A 369 -11.41 -18.65 3.87
C SER A 369 -12.23 -18.18 5.07
N ILE A 370 -11.65 -18.14 6.26
CA ILE A 370 -12.33 -17.68 7.49
C ILE A 370 -12.63 -16.19 7.38
N LEU A 371 -11.64 -15.37 6.98
CA LEU A 371 -11.81 -13.94 6.82
C LEU A 371 -12.90 -13.63 5.78
N GLY A 372 -12.84 -14.29 4.61
CA GLY A 372 -13.82 -14.13 3.55
C GLY A 372 -15.24 -14.54 3.95
N SER A 373 -15.39 -15.66 4.65
CA SER A 373 -16.69 -16.09 5.16
C SER A 373 -17.30 -15.08 6.12
N LEU A 374 -16.50 -14.51 7.02
CA LEU A 374 -16.97 -13.47 7.93
C LEU A 374 -17.30 -12.17 7.21
N MET A 375 -16.54 -11.80 6.17
CA MET A 375 -16.88 -10.65 5.33
C MET A 375 -18.25 -10.84 4.66
N ILE A 376 -18.53 -12.03 4.13
CA ILE A 376 -19.81 -12.37 3.50
C ILE A 376 -20.96 -12.30 4.52
N VAL A 377 -20.76 -12.87 5.71
CA VAL A 377 -21.75 -12.78 6.81
C VAL A 377 -22.02 -11.31 7.17
N ASN A 378 -20.98 -10.49 7.27
CA ASN A 378 -21.16 -9.05 7.53
C ASN A 378 -21.92 -8.35 6.39
N VAL A 379 -21.62 -8.64 5.11
CA VAL A 379 -22.35 -8.10 3.94
C VAL A 379 -23.84 -8.48 4.05
N TRP A 380 -24.15 -9.73 4.38
CA TRP A 380 -25.54 -10.20 4.52
C TRP A 380 -26.25 -9.49 5.69
N ILE A 381 -25.60 -9.31 6.84
CA ILE A 381 -26.15 -8.58 7.98
C ILE A 381 -26.37 -7.11 7.62
N GLU A 382 -25.40 -6.45 7.00
CA GLU A 382 -25.50 -5.07 6.55
C GLU A 382 -26.66 -4.90 5.55
N TYR A 383 -26.81 -5.84 4.61
CA TYR A 383 -27.93 -5.84 3.66
C TYR A 383 -29.28 -5.96 4.36
N LYS A 384 -29.45 -6.90 5.29
CA LYS A 384 -30.69 -7.10 6.05
C LYS A 384 -31.05 -5.95 7.00
N THR A 385 -30.07 -5.19 7.44
CA THR A 385 -30.25 -4.08 8.39
C THR A 385 -30.33 -2.73 7.71
N ARG A 386 -30.16 -2.67 6.39
CA ARG A 386 -30.31 -1.42 5.59
C ARG A 386 -31.70 -0.81 5.86
N GLY A 387 -31.71 0.49 6.17
CA GLY A 387 -32.96 1.23 6.44
C GLY A 387 -33.55 1.07 7.85
N ARG A 388 -32.95 0.25 8.72
CA ARG A 388 -33.38 0.17 10.12
C ARG A 388 -32.70 1.27 10.95
N ALA A 389 -33.51 2.09 11.62
CA ALA A 389 -33.00 3.09 12.56
C ALA A 389 -32.15 2.38 13.66
N PRO A 390 -31.07 3.02 14.15
CA PRO A 390 -30.33 2.47 15.28
C PRO A 390 -31.27 2.29 16.47
N ARG A 391 -31.33 1.08 17.04
CA ARG A 391 -32.09 0.84 18.27
C ARG A 391 -31.52 1.75 19.38
N SER A 392 -32.25 2.81 19.72
CA SER A 392 -31.97 3.67 20.85
C SER A 392 -32.28 2.92 22.14
N GLY A 393 -31.32 2.74 23.04
CA GLY A 393 -31.64 2.16 24.36
C GLY A 393 -30.49 1.52 25.13
N ARG A 394 -29.33 1.28 24.52
CA ARG A 394 -28.13 0.86 25.27
C ARG A 394 -27.03 1.91 25.14
N PRO A 395 -26.16 2.09 26.15
CA PRO A 395 -25.05 3.00 26.02
C PRO A 395 -24.22 2.58 24.79
N VAL A 396 -24.41 3.32 23.70
CA VAL A 396 -23.81 3.08 22.36
C VAL A 396 -22.30 2.85 22.49
N ARG A 397 -21.67 3.53 23.45
CA ARG A 397 -20.22 3.44 23.72
C ARG A 397 -19.79 2.06 24.20
N LEU A 398 -20.52 1.42 25.14
CA LEU A 398 -20.14 0.10 25.67
C LEU A 398 -20.25 -1.00 24.61
N ARG A 399 -21.33 -0.98 23.82
CA ARG A 399 -21.49 -1.91 22.70
C ARG A 399 -20.38 -1.76 21.66
N GLN A 400 -20.00 -0.52 21.32
CA GLN A 400 -18.92 -0.24 20.39
C GLN A 400 -17.57 -0.71 20.93
N ALA A 401 -17.28 -0.48 22.21
CA ALA A 401 -16.07 -0.98 22.86
C ALA A 401 -16.00 -2.51 22.81
N ALA A 402 -17.10 -3.21 23.17
CA ALA A 402 -17.17 -4.66 23.08
C ALA A 402 -16.94 -5.19 21.66
N GLN A 403 -17.50 -4.53 20.64
CA GLN A 403 -17.26 -4.87 19.23
C GLN A 403 -15.80 -4.70 18.83
N ILE A 404 -15.15 -3.60 19.25
CA ILE A 404 -13.73 -3.36 18.98
C ILE A 404 -12.88 -4.45 19.61
N VAL A 405 -13.10 -4.74 20.92
CA VAL A 405 -12.34 -5.77 21.64
C VAL A 405 -12.55 -7.14 20.99
N ALA A 406 -13.78 -7.50 20.66
CA ALA A 406 -14.08 -8.78 20.00
C ALA A 406 -13.43 -8.91 18.62
N THR A 407 -13.50 -7.84 17.81
CA THR A 407 -12.86 -7.82 16.48
C THR A 407 -11.34 -7.90 16.61
N PHE A 408 -10.76 -7.17 17.56
CA PHE A 408 -9.30 -7.20 17.81
C PHE A 408 -8.84 -8.58 18.28
N ALA A 409 -9.50 -9.16 19.29
CA ALA A 409 -9.14 -10.46 19.83
C ALA A 409 -9.27 -11.57 18.77
N PHE A 410 -10.35 -11.57 18.01
CA PHE A 410 -10.53 -12.50 16.90
C PHE A 410 -9.44 -12.37 15.85
N MET A 411 -9.12 -11.15 15.43
CA MET A 411 -8.07 -10.91 14.43
C MET A 411 -6.69 -11.26 14.96
N ALA A 412 -6.40 -11.00 16.23
CA ALA A 412 -5.15 -11.40 16.87
C ALA A 412 -4.98 -12.93 16.85
N LEU A 413 -6.02 -13.68 17.19
CA LEU A 413 -6.01 -15.13 17.14
C LEU A 413 -5.84 -15.65 15.71
N LEU A 414 -6.63 -15.13 14.76
CA LEU A 414 -6.55 -15.53 13.35
C LEU A 414 -5.18 -15.19 12.74
N TRP A 415 -4.62 -14.03 13.08
CA TRP A 415 -3.30 -13.60 12.62
C TRP A 415 -2.18 -14.45 13.20
N SER A 416 -2.28 -14.87 14.46
CA SER A 416 -1.30 -15.77 15.07
C SER A 416 -1.27 -17.14 14.38
N MET A 417 -2.42 -17.67 13.97
CA MET A 417 -2.52 -18.88 13.17
C MET A 417 -1.87 -18.69 11.79
N TRP A 418 -2.15 -17.57 11.14
CA TRP A 418 -1.60 -17.27 9.82
C TRP A 418 -0.08 -17.10 9.85
N SER A 419 0.47 -16.56 10.95
CA SER A 419 1.91 -16.31 11.11
C SER A 419 2.73 -17.55 11.48
N ALA A 420 2.08 -18.66 11.83
CA ALA A 420 2.75 -19.92 12.15
C ALA A 420 3.16 -20.67 10.87
N ASP A 421 4.26 -21.43 10.92
CA ASP A 421 4.75 -22.17 9.75
C ASP A 421 3.82 -23.34 9.38
N SER A 422 3.13 -23.92 10.38
CA SER A 422 2.11 -24.94 10.16
C SER A 422 1.01 -24.89 11.24
N LEU A 423 -0.15 -25.52 10.95
CA LEU A 423 -1.23 -25.67 11.95
C LEU A 423 -0.77 -26.49 13.15
N THR A 424 0.04 -27.52 12.92
CA THR A 424 0.57 -28.37 13.98
C THR A 424 1.43 -27.57 14.96
N GLU A 425 2.31 -26.73 14.45
CA GLU A 425 3.11 -25.81 15.27
C GLU A 425 2.24 -24.78 16.01
N TRP A 426 1.22 -24.24 15.36
CA TRP A 426 0.30 -23.33 16.02
C TRP A 426 -0.44 -23.99 17.18
N PHE A 427 -0.95 -25.22 17.01
CA PHE A 427 -1.58 -25.95 18.11
C PHE A 427 -0.60 -26.33 19.22
N TYR A 428 0.65 -26.71 18.85
CA TYR A 428 1.70 -26.96 19.82
C TYR A 428 2.00 -25.69 20.62
N PHE A 429 2.15 -24.55 19.95
CA PHE A 429 2.34 -23.26 20.60
C PHE A 429 1.19 -22.94 21.58
N LEU A 430 -0.07 -23.15 21.22
CA LEU A 430 -1.21 -22.89 22.11
C LEU A 430 -1.16 -23.75 23.39
N LYS A 431 -0.54 -24.93 23.34
CA LYS A 431 -0.37 -25.84 24.49
C LYS A 431 0.87 -25.54 25.32
N SER A 432 2.00 -25.25 24.68
CA SER A 432 3.31 -25.13 25.32
C SER A 432 3.72 -23.70 25.62
N GLY A 433 3.18 -22.74 24.90
CA GLY A 433 3.67 -21.35 24.90
C GLY A 433 5.00 -21.14 24.19
N ASN A 434 5.59 -22.19 23.62
CA ASN A 434 6.86 -22.16 22.89
C ASN A 434 6.62 -22.24 21.36
N ILE A 435 7.35 -21.42 20.61
CA ILE A 435 7.48 -21.51 19.15
C ILE A 435 8.94 -21.74 18.84
#